data_f0b002ff801f5c35a3b21e0abb0136c2
#
_entry.id   f0b002ff801f5c35a3b21e0abb0136c2
#
_cell.length_a   1.000
_cell.length_b   1.000
_cell.length_c   1.000
_cell.angle_alpha   90.00
_cell.angle_beta   90.00
_cell.angle_gamma   90.00
#
_symmetry.space_group_name_H-M   'P 1'
#
loop_
_entity.id
_entity.type
_entity.pdbx_description
1 polymer ?
#
loop_
_entity_poly.entity_id
_entity_poly.type
_entity_poly.pdbx_seq_one_letter_code
_entity_poly.pdbx_strand_id
1 'polypeptide(L)'
;VIGKMGILRYIMQQADKGTYMQVLTNFFDFLKDESRKNPEIKLADLIATIDLMKKNNIRLDLNQVIYSDNGVNFFTAHGSKGQEFEHVFFIGCDKKTWDSKGRNNGFSYPDTLTQASNDEIAQKEESRRLFYVALTRAKQCLMISYANKDKKGKEQESSQFIGEILAETDMVIEHPKVAEAAMMEFYATQFSEADKPKVELIDHGYINQLLQNYTLSVTHLSNYLDCPLRFYFQCLIRVPSGKSPSATFGQAVHWALNKAFRWLKDDDDNFPSTEQFMKEFKWYMYRNRDSFTKEEFKLRVDYGDKILPPYYEQNVTQWNKVAVTERGIKNIEIEGVPIKGNLDKIEFDGKLATIVDYKTGKLKNAKDKLLRPTNDKPDGGDYWRQAVFYKILIDNDRSNDWEVVSTVFDFVEPVEDKYPREKIVITPEDIEIVTGQITTVYQKILAHDFNTGCGKKECDWCHFVRSNFKQVDDMLAIAGDEEE
;
A
#
# COMPACT_ATOMS: atom_id res chain seq x y z
N VAL A 1 3.54 3.24 -20.39
CA VAL A 1 4.04 1.93 -20.76
C VAL A 1 3.03 0.86 -20.34
N ILE A 2 2.74 0.65 -19.06
CA ILE A 2 1.89 -0.44 -18.54
C ILE A 2 0.54 -0.52 -19.27
N GLY A 3 -0.20 0.58 -19.39
CA GLY A 3 -1.48 0.62 -20.10
C GLY A 3 -1.36 0.55 -21.61
N LYS A 4 -0.40 1.31 -22.21
CA LYS A 4 -0.25 1.39 -23.68
C LYS A 4 0.33 0.14 -24.34
N MET A 5 1.13 -0.66 -23.61
CA MET A 5 1.74 -1.90 -24.11
C MET A 5 0.92 -3.15 -23.81
N GLY A 6 -0.29 -3.01 -23.29
CA GLY A 6 -1.19 -4.12 -23.03
C GLY A 6 -0.80 -5.02 -21.83
N ILE A 7 0.19 -4.65 -21.03
CA ILE A 7 0.65 -5.44 -19.86
C ILE A 7 -0.50 -5.64 -18.88
N LEU A 8 -1.21 -4.56 -18.55
CA LEU A 8 -2.34 -4.64 -17.62
C LEU A 8 -3.47 -5.50 -18.18
N ARG A 9 -3.76 -5.37 -19.47
CA ARG A 9 -4.73 -6.22 -20.17
C ARG A 9 -4.34 -7.70 -20.07
N TYR A 10 -3.08 -8.02 -20.36
CA TYR A 10 -2.57 -9.38 -20.23
C TYR A 10 -2.75 -9.93 -18.82
N ILE A 11 -2.37 -9.16 -17.79
CA ILE A 11 -2.52 -9.55 -16.38
C ILE A 11 -3.98 -9.83 -16.04
N MET A 12 -4.91 -8.96 -16.49
CA MET A 12 -6.33 -9.11 -16.19
C MET A 12 -6.98 -10.33 -16.87
N GLN A 13 -6.32 -10.92 -17.88
CA GLN A 13 -6.74 -12.14 -18.55
C GLN A 13 -6.19 -13.43 -17.92
N GLN A 14 -5.26 -13.33 -16.96
CA GLN A 14 -4.67 -14.49 -16.28
C GLN A 14 -5.57 -15.01 -15.15
N ALA A 15 -5.50 -16.31 -14.89
CA ALA A 15 -6.23 -16.96 -13.80
C ALA A 15 -5.77 -16.40 -12.43
N ASP A 16 -4.46 -16.19 -12.24
CA ASP A 16 -3.88 -15.67 -11.02
C ASP A 16 -3.50 -14.17 -11.16
N LYS A 17 -4.51 -13.34 -11.33
CA LYS A 17 -4.37 -11.88 -11.50
C LYS A 17 -3.63 -11.23 -10.34
N GLY A 18 -3.86 -11.72 -9.12
CA GLY A 18 -3.26 -11.20 -7.90
C GLY A 18 -1.74 -11.33 -7.90
N THR A 19 -1.22 -12.53 -8.14
CA THR A 19 0.22 -12.79 -8.23
C THR A 19 0.87 -12.00 -9.36
N TYR A 20 0.28 -11.96 -10.55
CA TYR A 20 0.83 -11.18 -11.65
C TYR A 20 0.83 -9.67 -11.36
N MET A 21 -0.17 -9.15 -10.63
CA MET A 21 -0.18 -7.76 -10.20
C MET A 21 0.93 -7.47 -9.18
N GLN A 22 1.19 -8.39 -8.25
CA GLN A 22 2.30 -8.27 -7.30
C GLN A 22 3.66 -8.30 -8.00
N VAL A 23 3.85 -9.22 -8.97
CA VAL A 23 5.06 -9.24 -9.81
C VAL A 23 5.29 -7.89 -10.48
N LEU A 24 4.23 -7.32 -11.07
CA LEU A 24 4.30 -6.01 -11.72
C LEU A 24 4.67 -4.91 -10.70
N THR A 25 4.06 -4.92 -9.52
CA THR A 25 4.32 -3.93 -8.47
C THR A 25 5.77 -4.04 -7.97
N ASN A 26 6.25 -5.24 -7.64
CA ASN A 26 7.61 -5.45 -7.17
C ASN A 26 8.65 -5.06 -8.23
N PHE A 27 8.39 -5.40 -9.50
CA PHE A 27 9.27 -4.99 -10.59
C PHE A 27 9.30 -3.46 -10.75
N PHE A 28 8.16 -2.81 -10.61
CA PHE A 28 8.07 -1.36 -10.67
C PHE A 28 8.79 -0.67 -9.50
N ASP A 29 8.69 -1.23 -8.31
CA ASP A 29 9.40 -0.74 -7.14
C ASP A 29 10.92 -0.94 -7.27
N PHE A 30 11.37 -2.07 -7.81
CA PHE A 30 12.77 -2.27 -8.18
C PHE A 30 13.28 -1.19 -9.16
N LEU A 31 12.52 -0.91 -10.22
CA LEU A 31 12.90 0.15 -11.16
C LEU A 31 13.00 1.52 -10.50
N LYS A 32 12.08 1.84 -9.56
CA LYS A 32 12.15 3.07 -8.77
C LYS A 32 13.39 3.14 -7.89
N ASP A 33 13.74 2.03 -7.23
CA ASP A 33 14.89 1.98 -6.35
C ASP A 33 16.21 2.12 -7.12
N GLU A 34 16.33 1.49 -8.28
CA GLU A 34 17.48 1.70 -9.16
C GLU A 34 17.58 3.14 -9.67
N SER A 35 16.46 3.74 -10.03
CA SER A 35 16.40 5.15 -10.42
C SER A 35 16.76 6.12 -9.28
N ARG A 36 16.45 5.77 -8.03
CA ARG A 36 16.88 6.54 -6.84
C ARG A 36 18.37 6.46 -6.59
N LYS A 37 18.97 5.26 -6.78
CA LYS A 37 20.42 5.06 -6.62
C LYS A 37 21.20 5.82 -7.69
N ASN A 38 20.71 5.81 -8.92
CA ASN A 38 21.31 6.52 -10.05
C ASN A 38 20.25 7.29 -10.86
N PRO A 39 20.04 8.59 -10.62
CA PRO A 39 19.06 9.40 -11.32
C PRO A 39 19.35 9.63 -12.82
N GLU A 40 20.57 9.33 -13.26
CA GLU A 40 21.01 9.41 -14.65
C GLU A 40 20.83 8.08 -15.40
N ILE A 41 20.29 7.05 -14.74
CA ILE A 41 20.14 5.71 -15.30
C ILE A 41 19.29 5.73 -16.57
N LYS A 42 19.79 5.10 -17.62
CA LYS A 42 19.09 4.95 -18.89
C LYS A 42 18.46 3.57 -18.98
N LEU A 43 17.54 3.40 -19.92
CA LEU A 43 16.90 2.10 -20.15
C LEU A 43 17.92 1.00 -20.47
N ALA A 44 18.99 1.33 -21.20
CA ALA A 44 20.08 0.39 -21.50
C ALA A 44 20.80 -0.11 -20.22
N ASP A 45 21.01 0.77 -19.24
CA ASP A 45 21.66 0.43 -17.98
C ASP A 45 20.76 -0.47 -17.12
N LEU A 46 19.46 -0.21 -17.11
CA LEU A 46 18.47 -1.07 -16.46
C LEU A 46 18.42 -2.48 -17.07
N ILE A 47 18.46 -2.56 -18.40
CA ILE A 47 18.50 -3.85 -19.11
C ILE A 47 19.78 -4.59 -18.75
N ALA A 48 20.93 -3.92 -18.76
CA ALA A 48 22.21 -4.50 -18.36
C ALA A 48 22.20 -5.00 -16.91
N THR A 49 21.58 -4.24 -16.00
CA THR A 49 21.40 -4.66 -14.60
C THR A 49 20.57 -5.94 -14.50
N ILE A 50 19.43 -6.00 -15.22
CA ILE A 50 18.57 -7.17 -15.24
C ILE A 50 19.28 -8.40 -15.83
N ASP A 51 20.07 -8.21 -16.90
CA ASP A 51 20.85 -9.29 -17.50
C ASP A 51 21.96 -9.78 -16.55
N LEU A 52 22.59 -8.87 -15.81
CA LEU A 52 23.56 -9.23 -14.78
C LEU A 52 22.89 -10.01 -13.63
N MET A 53 21.70 -9.60 -13.20
CA MET A 53 20.92 -10.33 -12.20
C MET A 53 20.59 -11.75 -12.69
N LYS A 54 20.12 -11.91 -13.93
CA LYS A 54 19.83 -13.21 -14.53
C LYS A 54 21.08 -14.09 -14.58
N LYS A 55 22.21 -13.55 -15.04
CA LYS A 55 23.50 -14.26 -15.12
C LYS A 55 23.98 -14.78 -13.77
N ASN A 56 23.71 -14.03 -12.69
CA ASN A 56 24.12 -14.37 -11.33
C ASN A 56 23.00 -15.03 -10.50
N ASN A 57 21.88 -15.41 -11.11
CA ASN A 57 20.72 -16.00 -10.44
C ASN A 57 20.17 -15.16 -9.27
N ILE A 58 20.32 -13.84 -9.35
CA ILE A 58 19.71 -12.91 -8.38
C ILE A 58 18.24 -12.75 -8.73
N ARG A 59 17.37 -13.06 -7.80
CA ARG A 59 15.92 -12.99 -7.96
C ARG A 59 15.36 -11.77 -7.24
N LEU A 60 14.28 -11.22 -7.77
CA LEU A 60 13.45 -10.26 -7.05
C LEU A 60 12.43 -11.08 -6.24
N ASP A 61 12.54 -11.00 -4.92
CA ASP A 61 11.60 -11.68 -4.04
C ASP A 61 10.24 -10.98 -4.08
N LEU A 62 9.19 -11.78 -4.20
CA LEU A 62 7.83 -11.29 -4.06
C LEU A 62 7.55 -11.09 -2.56
N ASN A 63 7.39 -9.85 -2.13
CA ASN A 63 6.93 -9.54 -0.78
C ASN A 63 5.45 -9.90 -0.65
N GLN A 64 5.17 -11.19 -0.57
CA GLN A 64 3.83 -11.68 -0.28
C GLN A 64 3.64 -11.79 1.24
N VAL A 65 2.83 -10.92 1.80
CA VAL A 65 2.18 -11.18 3.07
C VAL A 65 0.68 -11.04 2.83
N ILE A 66 0.08 -12.09 2.29
CA ILE A 66 -1.38 -12.21 2.27
C ILE A 66 -1.74 -12.95 3.55
N TYR A 67 -2.15 -12.21 4.57
CA TYR A 67 -2.80 -12.79 5.75
C TYR A 67 -4.25 -13.07 5.39
N SER A 68 -4.66 -14.34 5.54
CA SER A 68 -6.08 -14.70 5.53
C SER A 68 -6.48 -15.05 6.95
N ASP A 69 -7.40 -14.30 7.53
CA ASP A 69 -7.92 -14.61 8.88
C ASP A 69 -8.70 -15.93 8.91
N ASN A 70 -9.22 -16.38 7.76
CA ASN A 70 -10.02 -17.61 7.62
C ASN A 70 -9.39 -18.64 6.68
N GLY A 71 -8.07 -18.63 6.51
CA GLY A 71 -7.35 -19.52 5.62
C GLY A 71 -6.12 -20.15 6.23
N VAL A 72 -5.52 -21.13 5.51
CA VAL A 72 -4.22 -21.69 5.87
C VAL A 72 -3.12 -20.77 5.38
N ASN A 73 -2.31 -20.28 6.31
CA ASN A 73 -1.18 -19.39 6.01
C ASN A 73 0.13 -20.21 5.97
N PHE A 74 0.94 -20.02 4.92
CA PHE A 74 2.22 -20.67 4.76
C PHE A 74 3.37 -19.71 5.08
N PHE A 75 4.23 -20.10 6.01
CA PHE A 75 5.40 -19.32 6.42
C PHE A 75 6.67 -20.16 6.43
N THR A 76 7.81 -19.49 6.25
CA THR A 76 9.09 -20.07 6.68
C THR A 76 9.24 -19.88 8.20
N ALA A 77 10.08 -20.68 8.84
CA ALA A 77 10.37 -20.51 10.27
C ALA A 77 10.85 -19.08 10.60
N HIS A 78 11.68 -18.46 9.75
CA HIS A 78 12.09 -17.07 9.89
C HIS A 78 10.91 -16.08 9.73
N GLY A 79 10.05 -16.32 8.74
CA GLY A 79 8.89 -15.46 8.46
C GLY A 79 7.81 -15.50 9.54
N SER A 80 7.78 -16.55 10.38
CA SER A 80 6.83 -16.69 11.48
C SER A 80 7.24 -15.92 12.74
N LYS A 81 8.44 -15.32 12.77
CA LYS A 81 8.93 -14.57 13.94
C LYS A 81 8.02 -13.39 14.27
N GLY A 82 7.60 -13.31 15.53
CA GLY A 82 6.73 -12.23 16.02
C GLY A 82 5.24 -12.45 15.76
N GLN A 83 4.85 -13.59 15.17
CA GLN A 83 3.46 -13.96 14.91
C GLN A 83 3.02 -15.09 15.80
N GLU A 84 1.70 -15.27 16.00
CA GLU A 84 1.12 -16.34 16.79
C GLU A 84 -0.17 -16.83 16.13
N PHE A 85 -0.38 -18.16 16.17
CA PHE A 85 -1.52 -18.82 15.52
C PHE A 85 -2.16 -19.82 16.50
N GLU A 86 -3.47 -20.02 16.37
CA GLU A 86 -4.19 -21.01 17.19
C GLU A 86 -3.66 -22.44 16.95
N HIS A 87 -3.46 -22.78 15.67
CA HIS A 87 -2.96 -24.08 15.22
C HIS A 87 -1.74 -23.90 14.34
N VAL A 88 -0.67 -24.65 14.63
CA VAL A 88 0.57 -24.63 13.82
C VAL A 88 0.90 -26.04 13.36
N PHE A 89 1.06 -26.20 12.04
CA PHE A 89 1.56 -27.41 11.41
C PHE A 89 3.01 -27.19 10.98
N PHE A 90 3.94 -27.65 11.78
CA PHE A 90 5.36 -27.51 11.51
C PHE A 90 5.85 -28.69 10.69
N ILE A 91 5.96 -28.53 9.39
CA ILE A 91 6.27 -29.56 8.41
C ILE A 91 7.73 -29.56 8.00
N GLY A 92 8.22 -30.69 7.47
CA GLY A 92 9.60 -30.77 6.94
C GLY A 92 10.67 -30.78 8.02
N CYS A 93 10.39 -31.36 9.19
CA CYS A 93 11.32 -31.41 10.31
C CYS A 93 12.31 -32.58 10.17
N ASP A 94 12.89 -32.74 8.97
CA ASP A 94 13.90 -33.76 8.66
C ASP A 94 15.32 -33.29 8.90
N LYS A 95 16.24 -34.24 9.06
CA LYS A 95 17.66 -34.04 9.32
C LYS A 95 18.35 -33.21 8.24
N LYS A 96 17.98 -33.42 6.99
CA LYS A 96 18.59 -32.73 5.86
C LYS A 96 18.26 -31.23 5.88
N THR A 97 17.07 -30.88 6.32
CA THR A 97 16.60 -29.49 6.39
C THR A 97 17.20 -28.77 7.59
N TRP A 98 17.27 -29.41 8.76
CA TRP A 98 17.59 -28.73 10.02
C TRP A 98 18.99 -29.00 10.56
N ASP A 99 19.58 -30.16 10.28
CA ASP A 99 20.90 -30.56 10.84
C ASP A 99 22.02 -30.42 9.80
N SER A 100 21.71 -30.07 8.54
CA SER A 100 22.74 -29.91 7.51
C SER A 100 23.47 -28.58 7.70
N LYS A 101 24.79 -28.61 7.42
CA LYS A 101 25.61 -27.40 7.34
C LYS A 101 24.96 -26.42 6.38
N GLY A 102 24.81 -25.18 6.78
CA GLY A 102 24.33 -24.10 5.90
C GLY A 102 25.12 -24.15 4.60
N ARG A 103 24.43 -24.04 3.45
CA ARG A 103 25.09 -23.91 2.14
C ARG A 103 25.97 -22.67 2.18
N ASN A 104 27.27 -22.87 2.16
CA ASN A 104 28.21 -21.79 1.95
C ASN A 104 27.94 -21.21 0.56
N ASN A 105 27.34 -20.02 0.47
CA ASN A 105 27.04 -19.35 -0.80
C ASN A 105 28.31 -18.84 -1.53
N GLY A 106 29.46 -19.43 -1.26
CA GLY A 106 30.71 -19.11 -1.95
C GLY A 106 31.32 -17.75 -1.61
N PHE A 107 30.71 -16.97 -0.75
CA PHE A 107 31.23 -15.69 -0.28
C PHE A 107 31.40 -15.74 1.23
N SER A 108 32.63 -15.77 1.72
CA SER A 108 32.96 -15.65 3.14
C SER A 108 33.36 -14.21 3.44
N TYR A 109 32.66 -13.58 4.36
CA TYR A 109 33.12 -12.31 4.93
C TYR A 109 34.22 -12.57 5.95
N PRO A 110 35.25 -11.70 6.07
CA PRO A 110 36.21 -11.77 7.17
C PRO A 110 35.47 -11.74 8.52
N ASP A 111 35.90 -12.57 9.46
CA ASP A 111 35.31 -12.70 10.82
C ASP A 111 35.26 -11.37 11.59
N THR A 112 36.05 -10.38 11.18
CA THR A 112 36.04 -9.01 11.72
C THR A 112 34.86 -8.16 11.30
N LEU A 113 34.11 -8.55 10.25
CA LEU A 113 32.97 -7.82 9.73
C LEU A 113 31.61 -8.42 10.16
N THR A 114 31.62 -9.66 10.62
CA THR A 114 30.41 -10.33 11.13
C THR A 114 30.71 -10.91 12.50
N GLN A 115 29.88 -10.65 13.48
CA GLN A 115 29.92 -11.33 14.78
C GLN A 115 29.43 -12.79 14.71
N ALA A 116 29.14 -13.31 13.51
CA ALA A 116 28.76 -14.68 13.29
C ALA A 116 30.02 -15.54 13.19
N SER A 117 30.31 -16.30 14.24
CA SER A 117 31.34 -17.32 14.17
C SER A 117 30.94 -18.39 13.15
N ASN A 118 31.82 -18.75 12.23
CA ASN A 118 31.69 -19.90 11.32
C ASN A 118 31.81 -21.27 12.04
N ASP A 119 31.65 -21.30 13.36
CA ASP A 119 31.73 -22.47 14.19
C ASP A 119 30.47 -23.32 14.01
N GLU A 120 30.63 -24.61 13.78
CA GLU A 120 29.54 -25.60 13.64
C GLU A 120 28.59 -25.60 14.85
N ILE A 121 29.11 -25.33 16.04
CA ILE A 121 28.33 -25.23 17.27
C ILE A 121 27.43 -24.01 17.24
N ALA A 122 27.95 -22.86 16.81
CA ALA A 122 27.17 -21.62 16.71
C ALA A 122 26.06 -21.75 15.66
N GLN A 123 26.31 -22.40 14.51
CA GLN A 123 25.30 -22.64 13.49
C GLN A 123 24.19 -23.59 13.99
N LYS A 124 24.55 -24.63 14.74
CA LYS A 124 23.57 -25.52 15.38
C LYS A 124 22.71 -24.79 16.42
N GLU A 125 23.32 -23.93 17.22
CA GLU A 125 22.60 -23.12 18.20
C GLU A 125 21.65 -22.13 17.51
N GLU A 126 22.03 -21.56 16.40
CA GLU A 126 21.14 -20.68 15.62
C GLU A 126 19.96 -21.47 15.05
N SER A 127 20.21 -22.63 14.46
CA SER A 127 19.16 -23.53 13.98
C SER A 127 18.21 -23.96 15.12
N ARG A 128 18.74 -24.27 16.30
CA ARG A 128 17.94 -24.63 17.49
C ARG A 128 17.07 -23.46 17.92
N ARG A 129 17.59 -22.23 17.97
CA ARG A 129 16.81 -21.05 18.30
C ARG A 129 15.68 -20.80 17.29
N LEU A 130 15.97 -20.98 16.00
CA LEU A 130 14.97 -20.85 14.96
C LEU A 130 13.89 -21.93 15.07
N PHE A 131 14.29 -23.18 15.35
CA PHE A 131 13.38 -24.30 15.58
C PHE A 131 12.46 -24.00 16.79
N TYR A 132 13.04 -23.53 17.89
CA TYR A 132 12.30 -23.10 19.08
C TYR A 132 11.31 -21.96 18.76
N VAL A 133 11.73 -20.95 17.98
CA VAL A 133 10.84 -19.87 17.55
C VAL A 133 9.65 -20.43 16.79
N ALA A 134 9.84 -21.39 15.87
CA ALA A 134 8.74 -21.99 15.12
C ALA A 134 7.78 -22.79 16.03
N LEU A 135 8.30 -23.54 17.00
CA LEU A 135 7.47 -24.29 17.97
C LEU A 135 6.58 -23.35 18.80
N THR A 136 7.13 -22.22 19.24
CA THR A 136 6.45 -21.28 20.13
C THR A 136 5.45 -20.35 19.40
N ARG A 137 5.19 -20.61 18.12
CA ARG A 137 4.14 -19.86 17.37
C ARG A 137 2.73 -20.36 17.63
N ALA A 138 2.59 -21.58 18.17
CA ALA A 138 1.30 -22.17 18.46
C ALA A 138 0.74 -21.70 19.80
N LYS A 139 -0.53 -21.27 19.80
CA LYS A 139 -1.28 -20.91 21.02
C LYS A 139 -1.98 -22.12 21.64
N GLN A 140 -2.57 -23.00 20.82
CA GLN A 140 -3.39 -24.11 21.27
C GLN A 140 -2.88 -25.47 20.79
N CYS A 141 -2.55 -25.61 19.51
CA CYS A 141 -2.17 -26.87 18.91
C CYS A 141 -0.91 -26.76 18.07
N LEU A 142 0.04 -27.63 18.31
CA LEU A 142 1.27 -27.77 17.51
C LEU A 142 1.37 -29.19 16.99
N MET A 143 1.44 -29.35 15.66
CA MET A 143 1.71 -30.61 15.00
C MET A 143 3.07 -30.55 14.33
N ILE A 144 3.99 -31.42 14.69
CA ILE A 144 5.33 -31.52 14.10
C ILE A 144 5.38 -32.75 13.21
N SER A 145 5.86 -32.57 11.95
CA SER A 145 5.91 -33.72 11.03
C SER A 145 7.13 -33.68 10.09
N TYR A 146 7.53 -34.86 9.67
CA TYR A 146 8.49 -35.09 8.60
C TYR A 146 8.10 -36.30 7.75
N ALA A 147 8.56 -36.32 6.50
CA ALA A 147 8.30 -37.45 5.61
C ALA A 147 9.40 -38.52 5.75
N ASN A 148 9.03 -39.78 5.90
CA ASN A 148 9.98 -40.90 5.98
C ASN A 148 10.75 -41.14 4.68
N LYS A 149 10.23 -40.64 3.53
CA LYS A 149 10.88 -40.77 2.22
C LYS A 149 10.82 -39.45 1.47
N ASP A 150 11.89 -39.13 0.76
CA ASP A 150 11.92 -37.98 -0.14
C ASP A 150 11.16 -38.27 -1.47
N LYS A 151 11.07 -37.25 -2.34
CA LYS A 151 10.42 -37.35 -3.66
C LYS A 151 11.02 -38.42 -4.57
N LYS A 152 12.24 -38.92 -4.27
CA LYS A 152 12.95 -39.98 -5.01
C LYS A 152 12.82 -41.33 -4.34
N GLY A 153 12.03 -41.45 -3.25
CA GLY A 153 11.85 -42.67 -2.49
C GLY A 153 12.99 -43.02 -1.50
N LYS A 154 13.97 -42.10 -1.32
CA LYS A 154 15.07 -42.28 -0.38
C LYS A 154 14.59 -42.00 1.03
N GLU A 155 14.96 -42.86 1.98
CA GLU A 155 14.62 -42.73 3.40
C GLU A 155 15.21 -41.43 3.98
N GLN A 156 14.42 -40.79 4.84
CA GLN A 156 14.77 -39.58 5.58
C GLN A 156 14.68 -39.84 7.07
N GLU A 157 15.58 -39.23 7.82
CA GLU A 157 15.59 -39.27 9.29
C GLU A 157 15.02 -37.96 9.84
N SER A 158 14.44 -38.02 11.04
CA SER A 158 14.02 -36.83 11.79
C SER A 158 15.23 -35.97 12.16
N SER A 159 14.98 -34.65 12.30
CA SER A 159 15.99 -33.75 12.89
C SER A 159 16.36 -34.15 14.31
N GLN A 160 17.63 -33.87 14.69
CA GLN A 160 18.11 -34.09 16.07
C GLN A 160 17.24 -33.37 17.11
N PHE A 161 16.66 -32.20 16.75
CA PHE A 161 15.79 -31.42 17.65
C PHE A 161 14.50 -32.15 18.01
N ILE A 162 13.96 -33.00 17.12
CA ILE A 162 12.85 -33.89 17.44
C ILE A 162 13.33 -34.97 18.41
N GLY A 163 14.51 -35.55 18.20
CA GLY A 163 15.08 -36.52 19.13
C GLY A 163 15.28 -35.96 20.53
N GLU A 164 15.74 -34.73 20.65
CA GLU A 164 15.87 -34.01 21.93
C GLU A 164 14.52 -33.85 22.63
N ILE A 165 13.47 -33.42 21.88
CA ILE A 165 12.11 -33.26 22.43
C ILE A 165 11.56 -34.60 22.91
N LEU A 166 11.71 -35.67 22.13
CA LEU A 166 11.22 -37.01 22.49
C LEU A 166 11.94 -37.61 23.70
N ALA A 167 13.20 -37.25 23.90
CA ALA A 167 13.98 -37.70 25.08
C ALA A 167 13.48 -37.07 26.41
N GLU A 168 12.90 -35.88 26.33
CA GLU A 168 12.45 -35.07 27.46
C GLU A 168 10.93 -35.12 27.66
N THR A 169 10.18 -35.77 26.74
CA THR A 169 8.70 -35.80 26.78
C THR A 169 8.15 -37.20 26.47
N ASP A 170 6.97 -37.49 27.00
CA ASP A 170 6.23 -38.73 26.70
C ASP A 170 5.38 -38.64 25.41
N MET A 171 5.84 -37.87 24.40
CA MET A 171 5.09 -37.69 23.16
C MET A 171 5.05 -38.96 22.32
N VAL A 172 3.88 -39.32 21.81
CA VAL A 172 3.67 -40.48 20.94
C VAL A 172 3.90 -40.06 19.47
N ILE A 173 4.70 -40.88 18.75
CA ILE A 173 4.89 -40.71 17.31
C ILE A 173 3.78 -41.49 16.59
N GLU A 174 3.00 -40.76 15.78
CA GLU A 174 2.01 -41.36 14.89
C GLU A 174 2.59 -41.58 13.48
N HIS A 175 2.22 -42.66 12.83
CA HIS A 175 2.59 -43.01 11.46
C HIS A 175 1.34 -43.07 10.58
N PRO A 176 0.74 -41.91 10.22
CA PRO A 176 -0.48 -41.89 9.43
C PRO A 176 -0.22 -42.40 7.99
N LYS A 177 -1.10 -43.29 7.53
CA LYS A 177 -1.13 -43.69 6.12
C LYS A 177 -2.12 -42.82 5.37
N VAL A 178 -1.65 -42.15 4.30
CA VAL A 178 -2.54 -41.37 3.43
C VAL A 178 -3.46 -42.34 2.69
N ALA A 179 -4.76 -42.10 2.73
CA ALA A 179 -5.74 -42.91 1.99
C ALA A 179 -5.53 -42.78 0.47
N GLU A 180 -5.68 -43.90 -0.25
CA GLU A 180 -5.54 -43.92 -1.71
C GLU A 180 -6.48 -42.91 -2.40
N ALA A 181 -7.69 -42.71 -1.87
CA ALA A 181 -8.65 -41.75 -2.39
C ALA A 181 -8.10 -40.30 -2.32
N ALA A 182 -7.45 -39.92 -1.20
CA ALA A 182 -6.84 -38.61 -1.05
C ALA A 182 -5.62 -38.42 -1.97
N MET A 183 -4.87 -39.51 -2.21
CA MET A 183 -3.79 -39.50 -3.21
C MET A 183 -4.30 -39.31 -4.63
N MET A 184 -5.41 -39.99 -5.00
CA MET A 184 -6.04 -39.83 -6.31
C MET A 184 -6.59 -38.42 -6.51
N GLU A 185 -7.23 -37.84 -5.49
CA GLU A 185 -7.74 -36.47 -5.53
C GLU A 185 -6.59 -35.45 -5.71
N PHE A 186 -5.48 -35.64 -4.99
CA PHE A 186 -4.28 -34.84 -5.16
C PHE A 186 -3.71 -34.92 -6.58
N TYR A 187 -3.61 -36.11 -7.17
CA TYR A 187 -3.16 -36.28 -8.56
C TYR A 187 -4.16 -35.69 -9.56
N ALA A 188 -5.46 -35.86 -9.35
CA ALA A 188 -6.50 -35.27 -10.20
C ALA A 188 -6.39 -33.73 -10.20
N THR A 189 -6.12 -33.10 -9.05
CA THR A 189 -5.91 -31.66 -8.95
C THR A 189 -4.65 -31.19 -9.71
N GLN A 190 -3.59 -32.02 -9.74
CA GLN A 190 -2.37 -31.70 -10.51
C GLN A 190 -2.57 -31.81 -12.04
N PHE A 191 -3.50 -32.66 -12.49
CA PHE A 191 -3.77 -32.88 -13.92
C PHE A 191 -5.03 -32.19 -14.43
N SER A 192 -5.82 -31.52 -13.55
CA SER A 192 -6.92 -30.69 -14.00
C SER A 192 -6.37 -29.52 -14.82
N GLU A 193 -6.71 -29.50 -16.11
CA GLU A 193 -6.51 -28.29 -16.92
C GLU A 193 -7.27 -27.16 -16.22
N ALA A 194 -6.57 -26.09 -15.87
CA ALA A 194 -7.22 -24.89 -15.37
C ALA A 194 -8.23 -24.44 -16.41
N ASP A 195 -9.51 -24.35 -16.03
CA ASP A 195 -10.56 -23.81 -16.91
C ASP A 195 -10.05 -22.49 -17.51
N LYS A 196 -10.08 -22.41 -18.85
CA LYS A 196 -9.68 -21.19 -19.56
C LYS A 196 -10.51 -20.04 -18.99
N PRO A 197 -9.92 -19.06 -18.31
CA PRO A 197 -10.70 -18.04 -17.64
C PRO A 197 -11.52 -17.27 -18.67
N LYS A 198 -12.82 -17.11 -18.42
CA LYS A 198 -13.63 -16.11 -19.10
C LYS A 198 -13.03 -14.75 -18.80
N VAL A 199 -12.94 -13.87 -19.78
CA VAL A 199 -12.44 -12.51 -19.64
C VAL A 199 -13.47 -11.71 -18.87
N GLU A 200 -13.44 -11.82 -17.54
CA GLU A 200 -14.24 -10.98 -16.65
C GLU A 200 -13.40 -9.78 -16.22
N LEU A 201 -13.99 -8.60 -16.25
CA LEU A 201 -13.34 -7.36 -15.81
C LEU A 201 -12.99 -7.44 -14.31
N ILE A 202 -13.78 -8.19 -13.55
CA ILE A 202 -13.69 -8.30 -12.09
C ILE A 202 -13.59 -9.77 -11.70
N ASP A 203 -12.55 -10.10 -10.93
CA ASP A 203 -12.41 -11.36 -10.22
C ASP A 203 -12.98 -11.21 -8.81
N HIS A 204 -14.17 -11.74 -8.59
CA HIS A 204 -14.86 -11.61 -7.31
C HIS A 204 -14.10 -12.24 -6.14
N GLY A 205 -13.36 -13.33 -6.34
CA GLY A 205 -12.57 -13.97 -5.30
C GLY A 205 -11.41 -13.08 -4.84
N TYR A 206 -10.65 -12.56 -5.78
CA TYR A 206 -9.56 -11.62 -5.51
C TYR A 206 -10.06 -10.31 -4.88
N ILE A 207 -11.17 -9.78 -5.38
CA ILE A 207 -11.76 -8.55 -4.83
C ILE A 207 -12.23 -8.74 -3.41
N ASN A 208 -12.89 -9.86 -3.08
CA ASN A 208 -13.30 -10.17 -1.71
C ASN A 208 -12.12 -10.18 -0.72
N GLN A 209 -10.96 -10.72 -1.13
CA GLN A 209 -9.74 -10.67 -0.31
C GLN A 209 -9.28 -9.22 -0.06
N LEU A 210 -9.32 -8.36 -1.08
CA LEU A 210 -8.96 -6.95 -0.93
C LEU A 210 -9.95 -6.15 -0.06
N LEU A 211 -11.20 -6.58 -0.01
CA LEU A 211 -12.27 -5.93 0.74
C LEU A 211 -12.45 -6.46 2.16
N GLN A 212 -11.80 -7.55 2.55
CA GLN A 212 -11.99 -8.23 3.85
C GLN A 212 -11.86 -7.27 5.05
N ASN A 213 -10.85 -6.37 5.03
CA ASN A 213 -10.64 -5.36 6.07
C ASN A 213 -10.62 -3.94 5.47
N TYR A 214 -11.49 -3.72 4.48
CA TYR A 214 -11.49 -2.47 3.75
C TYR A 214 -12.02 -1.32 4.59
N THR A 215 -11.26 -0.24 4.66
CA THR A 215 -11.61 1.00 5.36
C THR A 215 -11.64 2.16 4.36
N LEU A 216 -12.76 2.88 4.31
CA LEU A 216 -12.98 3.98 3.39
C LEU A 216 -12.21 5.24 3.85
N SER A 217 -11.53 5.90 2.91
CA SER A 217 -10.95 7.23 3.12
C SER A 217 -11.60 8.26 2.21
N VAL A 218 -11.43 9.54 2.51
CA VAL A 218 -11.98 10.61 1.66
C VAL A 218 -11.45 10.56 0.23
N THR A 219 -10.19 10.16 0.04
CA THR A 219 -9.59 9.98 -1.30
C THR A 219 -10.27 8.84 -2.06
N HIS A 220 -10.56 7.72 -1.39
CA HIS A 220 -11.27 6.60 -2.01
C HIS A 220 -12.71 6.98 -2.36
N LEU A 221 -13.40 7.68 -1.45
CA LEU A 221 -14.74 8.21 -1.67
C LEU A 221 -14.78 9.14 -2.88
N SER A 222 -13.90 10.13 -2.94
CA SER A 222 -13.83 11.08 -4.06
C SER A 222 -13.47 10.41 -5.38
N ASN A 223 -12.54 9.46 -5.38
CA ASN A 223 -12.19 8.71 -6.59
C ASN A 223 -13.35 7.86 -7.10
N TYR A 224 -14.13 7.24 -6.20
CA TYR A 224 -15.30 6.47 -6.59
C TYR A 224 -16.39 7.37 -7.20
N LEU A 225 -16.73 8.48 -6.54
CA LEU A 225 -17.73 9.45 -7.03
C LEU A 225 -17.31 10.10 -8.35
N ASP A 226 -16.02 10.36 -8.55
CA ASP A 226 -15.54 10.90 -9.82
C ASP A 226 -15.57 9.84 -10.95
N CYS A 227 -15.12 8.62 -10.66
CA CYS A 227 -15.20 7.49 -11.58
C CYS A 227 -14.98 6.15 -10.85
N PRO A 228 -15.97 5.24 -10.81
CA PRO A 228 -15.81 3.92 -10.17
C PRO A 228 -14.63 3.11 -10.73
N LEU A 229 -14.33 3.19 -12.04
CA LEU A 229 -13.14 2.56 -12.62
C LEU A 229 -11.83 3.17 -12.10
N ARG A 230 -11.79 4.49 -11.82
CA ARG A 230 -10.63 5.12 -11.19
C ARG A 230 -10.39 4.54 -9.79
N PHE A 231 -11.44 4.43 -9.01
CA PHE A 231 -11.38 3.78 -7.71
C PHE A 231 -10.85 2.35 -7.83
N TYR A 232 -11.41 1.54 -8.73
CA TYR A 232 -10.98 0.16 -8.94
C TYR A 232 -9.50 0.05 -9.26
N PHE A 233 -9.02 0.78 -10.28
CA PHE A 233 -7.62 0.67 -10.73
C PHE A 233 -6.62 1.34 -9.79
N GLN A 234 -6.94 2.52 -9.25
CA GLN A 234 -6.00 3.29 -8.41
C GLN A 234 -6.04 2.93 -6.93
N CYS A 235 -7.25 2.68 -6.38
CA CYS A 235 -7.43 2.52 -4.94
C CYS A 235 -7.50 1.06 -4.52
N LEU A 236 -8.19 0.22 -5.28
CA LEU A 236 -8.44 -1.16 -4.92
C LEU A 236 -7.30 -2.07 -5.40
N ILE A 237 -7.09 -2.22 -6.71
CA ILE A 237 -6.01 -3.06 -7.25
C ILE A 237 -4.65 -2.35 -7.32
N ARG A 238 -4.62 -1.05 -7.10
CA ARG A 238 -3.41 -0.23 -6.96
C ARG A 238 -2.42 -0.40 -8.10
N VAL A 239 -2.91 -0.23 -9.33
CA VAL A 239 -2.06 -0.30 -10.52
C VAL A 239 -0.85 0.61 -10.36
N PRO A 240 0.37 0.09 -10.49
CA PRO A 240 1.58 0.89 -10.31
C PRO A 240 1.62 2.06 -11.28
N SER A 241 1.85 3.24 -10.74
CA SER A 241 2.00 4.48 -11.51
C SER A 241 3.19 5.29 -11.00
N GLY A 242 3.83 6.04 -11.89
CA GLY A 242 4.85 7.00 -11.49
C GLY A 242 4.25 8.06 -10.57
N LYS A 243 5.02 8.54 -9.62
CA LYS A 243 4.61 9.69 -8.80
C LYS A 243 4.44 10.91 -9.70
N SER A 244 3.35 11.64 -9.52
CA SER A 244 3.15 12.91 -10.22
C SER A 244 4.13 13.96 -9.68
N PRO A 245 4.84 14.72 -10.55
CA PRO A 245 5.66 15.86 -10.14
C PRO A 245 4.94 16.86 -9.23
N SER A 246 3.67 17.13 -9.53
CA SER A 246 2.85 18.03 -8.72
C SER A 246 2.51 17.45 -7.34
N ALA A 247 2.20 16.16 -7.27
CA ALA A 247 1.94 15.50 -5.98
C ALA A 247 3.20 15.44 -5.11
N THR A 248 4.38 15.15 -5.70
CA THR A 248 5.66 15.14 -4.98
C THR A 248 6.03 16.52 -4.46
N PHE A 249 5.80 17.57 -5.25
CA PHE A 249 5.98 18.96 -4.80
C PHE A 249 5.05 19.28 -3.62
N GLY A 250 3.77 18.92 -3.70
CA GLY A 250 2.82 19.08 -2.59
C GLY A 250 3.28 18.40 -1.33
N GLN A 251 3.70 17.14 -1.43
CA GLN A 251 4.23 16.37 -0.29
C GLN A 251 5.49 17.00 0.31
N ALA A 252 6.37 17.63 -0.49
CA ALA A 252 7.54 18.34 0.00
C ALA A 252 7.16 19.58 0.83
N VAL A 253 6.13 20.29 0.42
CA VAL A 253 5.58 21.44 1.20
C VAL A 253 4.97 20.98 2.51
N HIS A 254 4.11 19.96 2.48
CA HIS A 254 3.52 19.36 3.70
C HIS A 254 4.59 18.85 4.67
N TRP A 255 5.63 18.21 4.14
CA TRP A 255 6.77 17.76 4.94
C TRP A 255 7.46 18.93 5.65
N ALA A 256 7.80 20.00 4.91
CA ALA A 256 8.49 21.18 5.49
C ALA A 256 7.63 21.85 6.56
N LEU A 257 6.34 22.04 6.32
CA LEU A 257 5.38 22.59 7.28
C LEU A 257 5.26 21.72 8.53
N ASN A 258 5.09 20.41 8.38
CA ASN A 258 5.06 19.49 9.50
C ASN A 258 6.36 19.55 10.33
N LYS A 259 7.53 19.63 9.66
CA LYS A 259 8.82 19.79 10.34
C LYS A 259 8.91 21.10 11.10
N ALA A 260 8.39 22.19 10.58
CA ALA A 260 8.36 23.49 11.27
C ALA A 260 7.55 23.41 12.58
N PHE A 261 6.37 22.74 12.57
CA PHE A 261 5.58 22.55 13.79
C PHE A 261 6.18 21.53 14.76
N ARG A 262 6.95 20.56 14.29
CA ARG A 262 7.70 19.65 15.17
C ARG A 262 8.86 20.40 15.85
N TRP A 263 9.58 21.21 15.09
CA TRP A 263 10.64 22.07 15.62
C TRP A 263 10.13 22.98 16.73
N LEU A 264 8.97 23.61 16.54
CA LEU A 264 8.33 24.45 17.54
C LEU A 264 8.17 23.74 18.91
N LYS A 265 7.92 22.43 18.91
CA LYS A 265 7.78 21.65 20.15
C LYS A 265 9.11 21.30 20.79
N ASP A 266 10.17 21.24 19.99
CA ASP A 266 11.51 20.81 20.44
C ASP A 266 12.40 22.01 20.84
N ASP A 267 12.06 23.27 20.43
CA ASP A 267 12.89 24.48 20.59
C ASP A 267 12.10 25.63 21.23
N ASP A 268 11.73 25.46 22.48
CA ASP A 268 11.11 26.52 23.38
C ASP A 268 10.05 27.39 22.67
N ASP A 269 9.13 26.79 21.97
CA ASP A 269 8.04 27.45 21.22
C ASP A 269 8.49 28.44 20.12
N ASN A 270 9.67 28.23 19.54
CA ASN A 270 10.12 28.99 18.39
C ASN A 270 9.99 28.21 17.09
N PHE A 271 9.49 28.83 16.05
CA PHE A 271 9.54 28.27 14.71
C PHE A 271 10.95 28.35 14.14
N PRO A 272 11.36 27.41 13.26
CA PRO A 272 12.65 27.44 12.60
C PRO A 272 12.80 28.69 11.72
N SER A 273 14.03 29.09 11.39
CA SER A 273 14.27 30.14 10.41
C SER A 273 13.75 29.75 9.02
N THR A 274 13.48 30.74 8.18
CA THR A 274 13.10 30.51 6.76
C THR A 274 14.12 29.62 6.05
N GLU A 275 15.41 29.76 6.35
CA GLU A 275 16.47 28.96 5.77
C GLU A 275 16.35 27.47 6.20
N GLN A 276 16.07 27.20 7.47
CA GLN A 276 15.87 25.85 8.00
C GLN A 276 14.60 25.21 7.40
N PHE A 277 13.51 25.96 7.32
CA PHE A 277 12.29 25.53 6.65
C PHE A 277 12.55 25.12 5.19
N MET A 278 13.26 25.96 4.43
CA MET A 278 13.61 25.67 3.05
C MET A 278 14.57 24.50 2.88
N LYS A 279 15.44 24.27 3.87
CA LYS A 279 16.30 23.07 3.90
C LYS A 279 15.50 21.77 3.95
N GLU A 280 14.44 21.72 4.76
CA GLU A 280 13.53 20.57 4.84
C GLU A 280 12.76 20.33 3.54
N PHE A 281 12.25 21.42 2.91
CA PHE A 281 11.62 21.34 1.60
C PHE A 281 12.58 20.77 0.55
N LYS A 282 13.77 21.33 0.42
CA LYS A 282 14.79 20.88 -0.54
C LYS A 282 15.22 19.44 -0.27
N TRP A 283 15.41 19.07 0.98
CA TRP A 283 15.74 17.70 1.35
C TRP A 283 14.69 16.69 0.85
N TYR A 284 13.40 16.99 1.03
CA TYR A 284 12.34 16.12 0.53
C TYR A 284 12.32 16.05 -0.99
N MET A 285 12.48 17.18 -1.67
CA MET A 285 12.57 17.24 -3.14
C MET A 285 13.73 16.38 -3.66
N TYR A 286 14.93 16.54 -3.11
CA TYR A 286 16.10 15.75 -3.51
C TYR A 286 15.94 14.25 -3.23
N ARG A 287 15.32 13.88 -2.14
CA ARG A 287 15.03 12.47 -1.80
C ARG A 287 14.07 11.82 -2.78
N ASN A 288 13.16 12.57 -3.35
CA ASN A 288 12.13 12.08 -4.28
C ASN A 288 12.32 12.60 -5.71
N ARG A 289 13.54 12.90 -6.09
CA ARG A 289 13.88 13.44 -7.43
C ARG A 289 13.53 12.50 -8.59
N ASP A 290 13.38 11.21 -8.31
CA ASP A 290 12.92 10.16 -9.24
C ASP A 290 11.50 10.40 -9.78
N SER A 291 10.75 11.32 -9.17
CA SER A 291 9.41 11.72 -9.61
C SER A 291 9.43 12.76 -10.75
N PHE A 292 10.60 13.23 -11.15
CA PHE A 292 10.75 14.35 -12.08
C PHE A 292 11.77 14.04 -13.18
N THR A 293 11.61 14.66 -14.34
CA THR A 293 12.73 14.86 -15.26
C THR A 293 13.71 15.89 -14.67
N LYS A 294 14.92 16.00 -15.22
CA LYS A 294 15.92 16.99 -14.73
C LYS A 294 15.39 18.42 -14.82
N GLU A 295 14.76 18.75 -15.95
CA GLU A 295 14.20 20.05 -16.22
C GLU A 295 13.03 20.35 -15.27
N GLU A 296 12.11 19.41 -15.12
CA GLU A 296 10.99 19.57 -14.19
C GLU A 296 11.46 19.72 -12.76
N PHE A 297 12.45 18.93 -12.33
CA PHE A 297 13.00 19.02 -10.98
C PHE A 297 13.55 20.42 -10.71
N LYS A 298 14.38 20.95 -11.62
CA LYS A 298 14.93 22.28 -11.50
C LYS A 298 13.83 23.34 -11.43
N LEU A 299 12.88 23.30 -12.38
CA LEU A 299 11.75 24.25 -12.42
C LEU A 299 10.91 24.19 -11.13
N ARG A 300 10.69 22.99 -10.55
CA ARG A 300 9.92 22.84 -9.32
C ARG A 300 10.67 23.34 -8.09
N VAL A 301 11.98 23.10 -8.00
CA VAL A 301 12.80 23.62 -6.91
C VAL A 301 12.88 25.15 -7.00
N ASP A 302 13.19 25.71 -8.18
CA ASP A 302 13.22 27.18 -8.42
C ASP A 302 11.87 27.82 -8.08
N TYR A 303 10.77 27.15 -8.44
CA TYR A 303 9.43 27.59 -8.09
C TYR A 303 9.18 27.57 -6.57
N GLY A 304 9.60 26.52 -5.88
CA GLY A 304 9.53 26.45 -4.42
C GLY A 304 10.37 27.54 -3.74
N ASP A 305 11.59 27.79 -4.22
CA ASP A 305 12.47 28.88 -3.74
C ASP A 305 11.84 30.27 -3.91
N LYS A 306 10.98 30.43 -4.90
CA LYS A 306 10.27 31.70 -5.16
C LYS A 306 9.06 31.89 -4.24
N ILE A 307 8.23 30.86 -4.03
CA ILE A 307 6.91 31.03 -3.38
C ILE A 307 6.91 30.74 -1.88
N LEU A 308 7.76 29.81 -1.41
CA LEU A 308 7.68 29.32 -0.04
C LEU A 308 8.30 30.27 1.00
N PRO A 309 9.45 30.95 0.77
CA PRO A 309 10.00 31.89 1.75
C PRO A 309 9.01 33.02 2.10
N PRO A 310 8.42 33.76 1.14
CA PRO A 310 7.46 34.82 1.47
C PRO A 310 6.18 34.25 2.12
N TYR A 311 5.71 33.05 1.71
CA TYR A 311 4.59 32.38 2.38
C TYR A 311 4.90 32.13 3.85
N TYR A 312 6.07 31.56 4.15
CA TYR A 312 6.49 31.24 5.49
C TYR A 312 6.61 32.50 6.37
N GLU A 313 7.32 33.52 5.90
CA GLU A 313 7.57 34.78 6.60
C GLU A 313 6.29 35.55 6.94
N GLN A 314 5.31 35.58 6.00
CA GLN A 314 4.04 36.28 6.23
C GLN A 314 3.14 35.54 7.22
N ASN A 315 3.21 34.21 7.28
CA ASN A 315 2.24 33.42 8.02
C ASN A 315 2.79 32.89 9.36
N VAL A 316 4.10 32.68 9.51
CA VAL A 316 4.70 32.03 10.66
C VAL A 316 4.38 32.73 11.99
N THR A 317 4.31 34.07 11.98
CA THR A 317 3.99 34.87 13.18
C THR A 317 2.51 34.82 13.58
N GLN A 318 1.64 34.42 12.62
CA GLN A 318 0.18 34.35 12.81
C GLN A 318 -0.31 32.93 13.06
N TRP A 319 0.55 31.92 12.90
CA TRP A 319 0.14 30.53 13.11
C TRP A 319 -0.18 30.25 14.55
N ASN A 320 -1.28 29.52 14.75
CA ASN A 320 -1.60 28.99 16.08
C ASN A 320 -0.55 27.94 16.48
N LYS A 321 0.15 28.20 17.59
CA LYS A 321 1.17 27.30 18.13
C LYS A 321 0.59 26.07 18.83
N VAL A 322 -0.67 26.17 19.29
CA VAL A 322 -1.41 25.05 19.88
C VAL A 322 -2.01 24.22 18.75
N ALA A 323 -1.19 23.34 18.19
CA ALA A 323 -1.59 22.53 17.05
C ALA A 323 -1.01 21.11 17.08
N VAL A 324 -1.71 20.20 16.40
CA VAL A 324 -1.27 18.82 16.11
C VAL A 324 -1.16 18.68 14.60
N THR A 325 -0.03 18.14 14.10
CA THR A 325 0.23 17.93 12.68
C THR A 325 0.28 16.45 12.32
N GLU A 326 -0.07 16.11 11.07
CA GLU A 326 -0.04 14.74 10.52
C GLU A 326 -0.78 13.74 11.42
N ARG A 327 -1.99 14.11 11.83
CA ARG A 327 -2.81 13.25 12.70
C ARG A 327 -3.53 12.19 11.88
N GLY A 328 -3.05 10.95 11.97
CA GLY A 328 -3.78 9.78 11.43
C GLY A 328 -4.87 9.33 12.40
N ILE A 329 -6.11 9.21 11.92
CA ILE A 329 -7.26 8.68 12.64
C ILE A 329 -7.73 7.42 11.93
N LYS A 330 -7.90 6.34 12.70
CA LYS A 330 -8.28 5.01 12.20
C LYS A 330 -9.33 4.39 13.16
N ASN A 331 -9.96 3.32 12.72
CA ASN A 331 -10.93 2.57 13.51
C ASN A 331 -12.14 3.40 13.94
N ILE A 332 -12.55 4.33 13.09
CA ILE A 332 -13.79 5.08 13.26
C ILE A 332 -14.87 4.42 12.42
N GLU A 333 -16.05 4.30 12.98
CA GLU A 333 -17.21 3.74 12.29
C GLU A 333 -18.36 4.75 12.28
N ILE A 334 -18.96 4.97 11.13
CA ILE A 334 -20.15 5.79 10.94
C ILE A 334 -21.22 4.99 10.19
N GLU A 335 -22.37 4.79 10.80
CA GLU A 335 -23.49 4.01 10.22
C GLU A 335 -23.05 2.62 9.69
N GLY A 336 -22.17 1.91 10.42
CA GLY A 336 -21.66 0.60 10.03
C GLY A 336 -20.52 0.65 8.97
N VAL A 337 -20.04 1.84 8.60
CA VAL A 337 -18.94 2.00 7.64
C VAL A 337 -17.64 2.34 8.36
N PRO A 338 -16.59 1.49 8.25
CA PRO A 338 -15.28 1.81 8.79
C PRO A 338 -14.59 2.87 7.94
N ILE A 339 -14.21 3.98 8.58
CA ILE A 339 -13.54 5.10 7.92
C ILE A 339 -12.18 5.43 8.55
N LYS A 340 -11.31 6.05 7.77
CA LYS A 340 -10.00 6.54 8.19
C LYS A 340 -9.60 7.81 7.46
N GLY A 341 -8.70 8.59 8.06
CA GLY A 341 -8.13 9.77 7.43
C GLY A 341 -6.81 10.18 8.03
N ASN A 342 -6.11 11.04 7.31
CA ASN A 342 -4.91 11.73 7.78
C ASN A 342 -5.13 13.23 7.61
N LEU A 343 -4.95 13.99 8.68
CA LEU A 343 -5.17 15.43 8.71
C LEU A 343 -3.82 16.13 8.77
N ASP A 344 -3.63 17.15 7.93
CA ASP A 344 -2.37 17.88 7.86
C ASP A 344 -2.08 18.63 9.18
N LYS A 345 -3.08 19.39 9.65
CA LYS A 345 -2.97 20.13 10.91
C LYS A 345 -4.33 20.35 11.56
N ILE A 346 -4.37 20.33 12.87
CA ILE A 346 -5.51 20.72 13.70
C ILE A 346 -5.03 21.81 14.65
N GLU A 347 -5.65 22.98 14.61
CA GLU A 347 -5.41 24.12 15.50
C GLU A 347 -6.48 24.14 16.59
N PHE A 348 -6.07 24.48 17.83
CA PHE A 348 -6.97 24.45 18.98
C PHE A 348 -7.12 25.82 19.64
N ASP A 349 -8.35 26.11 20.08
CA ASP A 349 -8.72 27.13 21.03
C ASP A 349 -9.55 26.47 22.14
N GLY A 350 -8.89 26.03 23.20
CA GLY A 350 -9.48 25.13 24.19
C GLY A 350 -9.87 23.78 23.56
N LYS A 351 -11.19 23.46 23.57
CA LYS A 351 -11.74 22.27 22.92
C LYS A 351 -12.16 22.51 21.47
N LEU A 352 -12.23 23.76 21.05
CA LEU A 352 -12.60 24.11 19.69
C LEU A 352 -11.45 23.80 18.74
N ALA A 353 -11.73 23.01 17.72
CA ALA A 353 -10.74 22.57 16.73
C ALA A 353 -11.02 23.19 15.36
N THR A 354 -9.99 23.75 14.75
CA THR A 354 -9.99 24.16 13.34
C THR A 354 -9.05 23.26 12.55
N ILE A 355 -9.57 22.56 11.57
CA ILE A 355 -8.77 21.72 10.67
C ILE A 355 -8.13 22.63 9.64
N VAL A 356 -6.83 22.49 9.39
CA VAL A 356 -6.11 23.22 8.35
C VAL A 356 -5.50 22.20 7.39
N ASP A 357 -5.82 22.36 6.12
CA ASP A 357 -5.32 21.50 5.04
C ASP A 357 -4.58 22.38 4.01
N TYR A 358 -3.31 22.07 3.75
CA TYR A 358 -2.46 22.87 2.88
C TYR A 358 -2.64 22.51 1.41
N LYS A 359 -2.75 23.51 0.57
CA LYS A 359 -2.94 23.34 -0.89
C LYS A 359 -1.84 24.04 -1.68
N THR A 360 -1.14 23.27 -2.50
CA THR A 360 -0.04 23.75 -3.36
C THR A 360 -0.51 24.12 -4.78
N GLY A 361 -1.81 24.14 -5.03
CA GLY A 361 -2.40 24.58 -6.29
C GLY A 361 -3.00 25.98 -6.18
N LYS A 362 -3.25 26.62 -7.33
CA LYS A 362 -3.87 27.95 -7.36
C LYS A 362 -5.33 27.91 -6.95
N LEU A 363 -5.76 28.84 -6.11
CA LEU A 363 -7.17 28.99 -5.70
C LEU A 363 -8.12 29.08 -6.90
N LYS A 364 -7.72 29.75 -7.99
CA LYS A 364 -8.53 29.84 -9.20
C LYS A 364 -8.98 28.46 -9.72
N ASN A 365 -8.11 27.47 -9.63
CA ASN A 365 -8.38 26.10 -10.10
C ASN A 365 -9.11 25.23 -9.05
N ALA A 366 -9.31 25.77 -7.86
CA ALA A 366 -9.90 25.07 -6.73
C ALA A 366 -11.33 25.54 -6.40
N LYS A 367 -11.82 26.62 -7.01
CA LYS A 367 -13.14 27.20 -6.70
C LYS A 367 -14.26 26.18 -6.79
N ASP A 368 -14.32 25.39 -7.86
CA ASP A 368 -15.36 24.36 -8.06
C ASP A 368 -15.21 23.17 -7.10
N LYS A 369 -14.03 23.01 -6.49
CA LYS A 369 -13.78 21.96 -5.49
C LYS A 369 -14.27 22.33 -4.10
N LEU A 370 -14.48 23.62 -3.85
CA LEU A 370 -14.97 24.17 -2.58
C LEU A 370 -16.51 24.25 -2.51
N LEU A 371 -17.20 24.07 -3.64
CA LEU A 371 -18.64 24.24 -3.72
C LEU A 371 -19.40 23.09 -3.07
N ARG A 372 -20.46 23.43 -2.35
CA ARG A 372 -21.52 22.51 -1.92
C ARG A 372 -22.20 21.87 -3.11
N PRO A 373 -22.97 20.78 -2.90
CA PRO A 373 -23.81 20.20 -3.95
C PRO A 373 -24.68 21.25 -4.66
N THR A 374 -24.75 21.13 -5.97
CA THR A 374 -25.61 21.93 -6.84
C THR A 374 -26.34 21.01 -7.81
N ASN A 375 -27.34 21.53 -8.54
CA ASN A 375 -28.05 20.74 -9.56
C ASN A 375 -27.11 20.19 -10.64
N ASP A 376 -26.05 20.95 -11.01
CA ASP A 376 -25.07 20.53 -12.01
C ASP A 376 -23.97 19.61 -11.43
N LYS A 377 -23.79 19.64 -10.11
CA LYS A 377 -22.77 18.84 -9.41
C LYS A 377 -23.37 18.30 -8.09
N PRO A 378 -24.23 17.28 -8.16
CA PRO A 378 -24.99 16.79 -7.00
C PRO A 378 -24.10 16.22 -5.90
N ASP A 379 -22.91 15.73 -6.22
CA ASP A 379 -21.96 15.19 -5.24
C ASP A 379 -21.13 16.29 -4.54
N GLY A 380 -21.22 17.54 -4.96
CA GLY A 380 -20.39 18.64 -4.45
C GLY A 380 -18.92 18.57 -4.88
N GLY A 381 -18.11 19.46 -4.34
CA GLY A 381 -16.67 19.57 -4.63
C GLY A 381 -15.81 18.71 -3.70
N ASP A 382 -14.65 18.29 -4.19
CA ASP A 382 -13.75 17.40 -3.45
C ASP A 382 -13.22 18.02 -2.15
N TYR A 383 -12.94 19.33 -2.14
CA TYR A 383 -12.45 20.02 -0.94
C TYR A 383 -13.58 20.23 0.06
N TRP A 384 -14.78 20.60 -0.40
CA TRP A 384 -15.95 20.66 0.49
C TRP A 384 -16.19 19.28 1.13
N ARG A 385 -16.21 18.21 0.35
CA ARG A 385 -16.38 16.84 0.86
C ARG A 385 -15.26 16.45 1.83
N GLN A 386 -14.02 16.83 1.52
CA GLN A 386 -12.87 16.58 2.40
C GLN A 386 -13.05 17.27 3.75
N ALA A 387 -13.48 18.53 3.76
CA ALA A 387 -13.73 19.27 4.99
C ALA A 387 -14.79 18.60 5.87
N VAL A 388 -15.91 18.21 5.28
CA VAL A 388 -17.02 17.55 5.98
C VAL A 388 -16.58 16.17 6.49
N PHE A 389 -15.90 15.38 5.66
CA PHE A 389 -15.39 14.07 6.05
C PHE A 389 -14.42 14.14 7.25
N TYR A 390 -13.56 15.13 7.30
CA TYR A 390 -12.65 15.34 8.42
C TYR A 390 -13.37 15.71 9.71
N LYS A 391 -14.45 16.52 9.62
CA LYS A 391 -15.31 16.78 10.78
C LYS A 391 -15.97 15.49 11.26
N ILE A 392 -16.59 14.73 10.37
CA ILE A 392 -17.22 13.44 10.71
C ILE A 392 -16.19 12.52 11.40
N LEU A 393 -14.97 12.47 10.89
CA LEU A 393 -13.90 11.63 11.42
C LEU A 393 -13.52 12.00 12.86
N ILE A 394 -13.36 13.31 13.15
CA ILE A 394 -12.99 13.80 14.49
C ILE A 394 -14.15 13.68 15.46
N ASP A 395 -15.35 14.09 15.08
CA ASP A 395 -16.54 14.07 15.96
C ASP A 395 -16.91 12.63 16.39
N ASN A 396 -16.49 11.61 15.63
CA ASN A 396 -16.69 10.19 15.98
C ASN A 396 -15.44 9.53 16.60
N ASP A 397 -14.32 10.25 16.75
CA ASP A 397 -13.13 9.74 17.44
C ASP A 397 -13.26 9.87 18.95
N ARG A 398 -13.66 8.77 19.61
CA ARG A 398 -13.84 8.71 21.07
C ARG A 398 -12.55 8.91 21.87
N SER A 399 -11.40 9.01 21.24
CA SER A 399 -10.12 9.26 21.92
C SER A 399 -9.90 10.72 22.28
N ASN A 400 -10.77 11.63 21.85
CA ASN A 400 -10.70 13.06 22.09
C ASN A 400 -12.10 13.62 22.38
N ASP A 401 -12.13 14.87 22.88
CA ASP A 401 -13.34 15.64 23.16
C ASP A 401 -13.37 16.96 22.37
N TRP A 402 -12.73 16.98 21.21
CA TRP A 402 -12.63 18.15 20.34
C TRP A 402 -13.94 18.43 19.60
N GLU A 403 -14.25 19.70 19.47
CA GLU A 403 -15.38 20.19 18.69
C GLU A 403 -14.88 20.90 17.43
N VAL A 404 -15.09 20.30 16.28
CA VAL A 404 -14.67 20.89 14.99
C VAL A 404 -15.61 22.01 14.58
N VAL A 405 -15.10 23.24 14.57
CA VAL A 405 -15.88 24.44 14.19
C VAL A 405 -15.75 24.80 12.73
N SER A 406 -14.62 24.47 12.08
CA SER A 406 -14.40 24.75 10.67
C SER A 406 -13.23 24.00 10.10
N THR A 407 -13.16 23.92 8.76
CA THR A 407 -11.97 23.54 8.03
C THR A 407 -11.48 24.72 7.20
N VAL A 408 -10.16 24.94 7.18
CA VAL A 408 -9.49 26.00 6.42
C VAL A 408 -8.58 25.34 5.39
N PHE A 409 -8.77 25.69 4.12
CA PHE A 409 -7.84 25.37 3.05
C PHE A 409 -6.84 26.50 2.90
N ASP A 410 -5.59 26.24 3.24
CA ASP A 410 -4.49 27.20 3.25
C ASP A 410 -3.66 27.06 1.97
N PHE A 411 -3.75 28.03 1.08
CA PHE A 411 -3.10 28.01 -0.23
C PHE A 411 -1.71 28.65 -0.16
N VAL A 412 -0.68 27.88 -0.43
CA VAL A 412 0.72 28.37 -0.44
C VAL A 412 1.08 29.16 -1.68
N GLU A 413 0.24 29.16 -2.73
CA GLU A 413 0.41 30.01 -3.89
C GLU A 413 -0.32 31.35 -3.70
N PRO A 414 0.40 32.49 -3.88
CA PRO A 414 -0.21 33.81 -3.70
C PRO A 414 -1.18 34.15 -4.82
N VAL A 415 -2.17 34.95 -4.46
CA VAL A 415 -3.04 35.70 -5.39
C VAL A 415 -2.91 37.18 -5.04
N GLU A 416 -2.39 37.99 -5.97
CA GLU A 416 -2.13 39.42 -5.74
C GLU A 416 -1.33 39.68 -4.43
N ASP A 417 -0.23 38.92 -4.25
CA ASP A 417 0.68 38.97 -3.09
C ASP A 417 0.03 38.62 -1.73
N LYS A 418 -1.16 38.05 -1.75
CA LYS A 418 -1.84 37.52 -0.56
C LYS A 418 -1.98 35.98 -0.64
N TYR A 419 -1.83 35.32 0.47
CA TYR A 419 -2.04 33.86 0.57
C TYR A 419 -3.47 33.57 0.98
N PRO A 420 -4.32 33.05 0.06
CA PRO A 420 -5.72 32.85 0.36
C PRO A 420 -5.92 31.69 1.37
N ARG A 421 -6.83 31.91 2.31
CA ARG A 421 -7.29 30.93 3.27
C ARG A 421 -8.80 30.82 3.16
N GLU A 422 -9.27 29.71 2.60
CA GLU A 422 -10.70 29.47 2.37
C GLU A 422 -11.28 28.67 3.52
N LYS A 423 -12.17 29.32 4.28
CA LYS A 423 -12.83 28.73 5.45
C LYS A 423 -14.16 28.12 5.07
N ILE A 424 -14.35 26.83 5.39
CA ILE A 424 -15.64 26.14 5.28
C ILE A 424 -16.18 25.92 6.69
N VAL A 425 -17.34 26.52 6.97
CA VAL A 425 -18.15 26.22 8.14
C VAL A 425 -19.11 25.10 7.75
N ILE A 426 -19.05 24.00 8.48
CA ILE A 426 -19.78 22.76 8.16
C ILE A 426 -21.12 22.78 8.87
N THR A 427 -22.20 22.59 8.11
CA THR A 427 -23.58 22.54 8.64
C THR A 427 -24.03 21.10 8.91
N PRO A 428 -25.10 20.89 9.70
CA PRO A 428 -25.67 19.54 9.87
C PRO A 428 -26.08 18.89 8.55
N GLU A 429 -26.60 19.67 7.61
CA GLU A 429 -26.99 19.19 6.27
C GLU A 429 -25.77 18.71 5.47
N ASP A 430 -24.61 19.40 5.58
CA ASP A 430 -23.38 18.96 4.96
C ASP A 430 -22.96 17.57 5.49
N ILE A 431 -23.10 17.35 6.81
CA ILE A 431 -22.78 16.06 7.46
C ILE A 431 -23.70 14.97 6.94
N GLU A 432 -25.01 15.23 6.89
CA GLU A 432 -26.00 14.26 6.39
C GLU A 432 -25.70 13.84 4.95
N ILE A 433 -25.41 14.81 4.06
CA ILE A 433 -25.09 14.53 2.66
C ILE A 433 -23.85 13.66 2.54
N VAL A 434 -22.75 14.02 3.23
CA VAL A 434 -21.48 13.26 3.12
C VAL A 434 -21.58 11.91 3.80
N THR A 435 -22.33 11.77 4.90
CA THR A 435 -22.62 10.47 5.52
C THR A 435 -23.39 9.58 4.56
N GLY A 436 -24.40 10.12 3.86
CA GLY A 436 -25.12 9.40 2.81
C GLY A 436 -24.24 8.98 1.63
N GLN A 437 -23.26 9.82 1.24
CA GLN A 437 -22.24 9.45 0.23
C GLN A 437 -21.33 8.31 0.74
N ILE A 438 -20.87 8.37 2.00
CA ILE A 438 -20.03 7.35 2.63
C ILE A 438 -20.76 6.00 2.62
N THR A 439 -21.98 5.94 3.13
CA THR A 439 -22.76 4.69 3.23
C THR A 439 -23.09 4.12 1.86
N THR A 440 -23.58 4.96 0.94
CA THR A 440 -23.94 4.54 -0.43
C THR A 440 -22.73 4.00 -1.19
N VAL A 441 -21.62 4.73 -1.17
CA VAL A 441 -20.40 4.31 -1.89
C VAL A 441 -19.81 3.06 -1.27
N TYR A 442 -19.80 2.94 0.05
CA TYR A 442 -19.29 1.75 0.72
C TYR A 442 -20.11 0.50 0.36
N GLN A 443 -21.44 0.59 0.37
CA GLN A 443 -22.32 -0.50 -0.06
C GLN A 443 -22.07 -0.90 -1.52
N LYS A 444 -21.93 0.07 -2.42
CA LYS A 444 -21.58 -0.18 -3.83
C LYS A 444 -20.22 -0.85 -3.99
N ILE A 445 -19.22 -0.45 -3.20
CA ILE A 445 -17.91 -1.10 -3.20
C ILE A 445 -18.03 -2.55 -2.75
N LEU A 446 -18.76 -2.84 -1.69
CA LEU A 446 -18.99 -4.21 -1.21
C LEU A 446 -19.80 -5.06 -2.20
N ALA A 447 -20.70 -4.44 -2.95
CA ALA A 447 -21.45 -5.09 -4.03
C ALA A 447 -20.65 -5.24 -5.34
N HIS A 448 -19.37 -4.85 -5.36
CA HIS A 448 -18.49 -4.84 -6.53
C HIS A 448 -19.00 -3.96 -7.70
N ASP A 449 -19.76 -2.91 -7.39
CA ASP A 449 -20.30 -1.97 -8.39
C ASP A 449 -19.25 -0.92 -8.78
N PHE A 450 -18.20 -1.32 -9.46
CA PHE A 450 -17.15 -0.44 -9.97
C PHE A 450 -16.64 -0.83 -11.38
N ASN A 451 -17.44 -1.60 -12.11
CA ASN A 451 -17.13 -2.03 -13.50
C ASN A 451 -17.57 -1.00 -14.54
N THR A 452 -18.36 -0.01 -14.16
CA THR A 452 -18.89 1.03 -15.05
C THR A 452 -18.15 2.34 -14.83
N GLY A 453 -17.63 2.96 -15.90
CA GLY A 453 -16.92 4.22 -15.83
C GLY A 453 -17.85 5.44 -15.82
N CYS A 454 -17.28 6.63 -15.51
CA CYS A 454 -18.03 7.90 -15.49
C CYS A 454 -18.45 8.41 -16.89
N GLY A 455 -17.92 7.83 -17.97
CA GLY A 455 -18.22 8.24 -19.34
C GLY A 455 -17.54 9.53 -19.83
N LYS A 456 -16.89 10.28 -18.96
CA LYS A 456 -16.19 11.55 -19.32
C LYS A 456 -15.08 11.27 -20.34
N LYS A 457 -14.95 12.14 -21.35
CA LYS A 457 -13.93 11.98 -22.42
C LYS A 457 -12.50 12.09 -21.89
N GLU A 458 -12.27 12.93 -20.89
CA GLU A 458 -10.97 13.18 -20.29
C GLU A 458 -10.57 12.15 -19.22
N CYS A 459 -11.43 11.17 -18.94
CA CYS A 459 -11.13 10.15 -17.93
C CYS A 459 -10.21 9.06 -18.50
N ASP A 460 -8.96 9.04 -18.05
CA ASP A 460 -7.93 8.10 -18.50
C ASP A 460 -8.37 6.63 -18.33
N TRP A 461 -9.05 6.30 -17.24
CA TRP A 461 -9.50 4.94 -16.96
C TRP A 461 -10.69 4.53 -17.84
N CYS A 462 -11.62 5.45 -18.11
CA CYS A 462 -12.67 5.18 -19.09
C CYS A 462 -12.09 4.99 -20.49
N HIS A 463 -11.10 5.82 -20.88
CA HIS A 463 -10.41 5.66 -22.15
C HIS A 463 -9.65 4.35 -22.22
N PHE A 464 -8.93 3.98 -21.15
CA PHE A 464 -8.22 2.71 -21.05
C PHE A 464 -9.15 1.50 -21.29
N VAL A 465 -10.30 1.47 -20.60
CA VAL A 465 -11.26 0.38 -20.72
C VAL A 465 -11.85 0.33 -22.14
N ARG A 466 -12.26 1.46 -22.71
CA ARG A 466 -12.78 1.50 -24.10
C ARG A 466 -11.75 1.00 -25.11
N SER A 467 -10.48 1.39 -24.95
CA SER A 467 -9.42 1.03 -25.93
C SER A 467 -8.92 -0.40 -25.80
N ASN A 468 -9.02 -1.02 -24.60
CA ASN A 468 -8.40 -2.32 -24.35
C ASN A 468 -9.40 -3.47 -24.17
N PHE A 469 -10.67 -3.20 -23.84
CA PHE A 469 -11.67 -4.24 -23.58
C PHE A 469 -12.77 -4.34 -24.65
N LYS A 470 -13.10 -3.24 -25.36
CA LYS A 470 -14.07 -3.29 -26.48
C LYS A 470 -13.60 -4.11 -27.68
N GLN A 471 -12.29 -4.24 -27.90
CA GLN A 471 -11.76 -5.02 -29.03
C GLN A 471 -11.88 -6.55 -28.87
N VAL A 472 -12.21 -7.04 -27.68
CA VAL A 472 -12.37 -8.49 -27.46
C VAL A 472 -13.75 -8.95 -27.95
N ASP A 473 -14.80 -8.17 -27.69
CA ASP A 473 -16.14 -8.48 -28.15
C ASP A 473 -16.25 -8.42 -29.70
N ASP A 474 -15.58 -7.42 -30.29
CA ASP A 474 -15.54 -7.29 -31.78
C ASP A 474 -14.71 -8.41 -32.43
N MET A 475 -13.63 -8.89 -31.80
CA MET A 475 -12.85 -10.01 -32.34
C MET A 475 -13.55 -11.37 -32.18
N LEU A 476 -14.37 -11.55 -31.16
CA LEU A 476 -15.18 -12.74 -30.97
C LEU A 476 -16.41 -12.77 -31.93
N ALA A 477 -16.96 -11.60 -32.23
CA ALA A 477 -18.02 -11.46 -33.21
C ALA A 477 -17.53 -11.77 -34.64
N ILE A 478 -16.31 -11.32 -34.99
CA ILE A 478 -15.71 -11.59 -36.33
C ILE A 478 -15.31 -13.08 -36.47
N ALA A 479 -14.90 -13.74 -35.39
CA ALA A 479 -14.55 -15.18 -35.43
C ALA A 479 -15.78 -16.08 -35.45
N GLY A 480 -16.95 -15.58 -35.05
CA GLY A 480 -18.22 -16.30 -35.12
C GLY A 480 -18.89 -16.27 -36.51
N ASP A 481 -18.56 -15.27 -37.32
CA ASP A 481 -19.13 -15.12 -38.70
C ASP A 481 -18.32 -15.87 -39.77
N GLU A 482 -17.18 -16.49 -39.42
CA GLU A 482 -16.40 -17.33 -40.36
C GLU A 482 -16.71 -18.86 -40.25
N GLU A 483 -17.63 -19.28 -39.37
CA GLU A 483 -18.07 -20.68 -39.22
C GLU A 483 -19.54 -20.94 -39.66
N GLU A 484 -20.18 -20.05 -40.40
CA GLU A 484 -21.39 -20.33 -41.17
C GLU A 484 -21.01 -20.30 -42.69
#